data_321ba47b23042bdd8444b634a6b4d0c7
#
_entry.id   321ba47b23042bdd8444b634a6b4d0c7
#
_cell.length_a   1.000
_cell.length_b   1.000
_cell.length_c   1.000
_cell.angle_alpha   90.00
_cell.angle_beta   90.00
_cell.angle_gamma   90.00
#
_symmetry.space_group_name_H-M   'P 1'
#
loop_
_entity.id
_entity.type
_entity.pdbx_description
1 polymer ?
#
loop_
_entity_poly.entity_id
_entity_poly.type
_entity_poly.pdbx_seq_one_letter_code
_entity_poly.pdbx_strand_id
1 'polypeptide(L)'
;MGTNATAIYLIGTFNEWKKDDRYKLQRLGNGIWEIALAEGLLHHEDLFKLLVEWEGGSGERIPAWIRRVVQDENTKIFSAQVWNPEKPYVFKHKRFKPNVSPLLIYECHIGMAQEEERVGTYNEFREKILPRIAEAGYNCIQIMAIQEHPYY
;
A
#
# COMPACT_ATOMS: atom_id res chain seq x y z
N MET A 1 5.26 16.53 7.97
CA MET A 1 6.64 16.43 8.47
C MET A 1 7.50 17.35 7.62
N GLY A 2 8.22 18.29 8.25
CA GLY A 2 9.23 19.06 7.54
C GLY A 2 10.35 18.10 7.10
N THR A 3 10.68 18.09 5.82
CA THR A 3 11.82 17.34 5.35
C THR A 3 13.02 18.27 5.23
N ASN A 4 14.20 17.83 5.66
CA ASN A 4 15.47 18.51 5.40
C ASN A 4 15.98 18.25 3.99
N ALA A 5 15.11 17.76 3.10
CA ALA A 5 15.45 17.48 1.72
C ALA A 5 15.88 18.75 0.98
N THR A 6 16.98 18.63 0.27
CA THR A 6 17.51 19.66 -0.65
C THR A 6 16.96 19.47 -2.06
N ALA A 7 16.67 18.21 -2.45
CA ALA A 7 16.02 17.87 -3.69
C ALA A 7 15.25 16.53 -3.56
N ILE A 8 14.20 16.37 -4.36
CA ILE A 8 13.45 15.13 -4.47
C ILE A 8 13.21 14.85 -5.95
N TYR A 9 13.41 13.61 -6.37
CA TYR A 9 13.18 13.15 -7.74
C TYR A 9 12.24 11.96 -7.74
N LEU A 10 11.37 11.88 -8.73
CA LEU A 10 10.58 10.68 -8.99
C LEU A 10 11.43 9.73 -9.85
N ILE A 11 11.61 8.51 -9.39
CA ILE A 11 12.30 7.43 -10.08
C ILE A 11 11.42 6.20 -10.15
N GLY A 12 11.53 5.39 -11.20
CA GLY A 12 10.69 4.22 -11.36
C GLY A 12 10.93 3.47 -12.66
N THR A 13 10.05 2.52 -12.96
CA THR A 13 10.09 1.74 -14.20
C THR A 13 10.07 2.60 -15.46
N PHE A 14 9.33 3.70 -15.43
CA PHE A 14 9.16 4.64 -16.54
C PHE A 14 10.47 5.37 -16.96
N ASN A 15 11.47 5.46 -16.08
CA ASN A 15 12.76 6.12 -16.34
C ASN A 15 13.96 5.26 -15.96
N GLU A 16 13.78 3.94 -15.89
CA GLU A 16 14.84 2.97 -15.55
C GLU A 16 15.48 3.23 -14.18
N TRP A 17 14.72 3.78 -13.23
CA TRP A 17 15.17 4.13 -11.87
C TRP A 17 16.29 5.18 -11.83
N LYS A 18 16.46 5.97 -12.90
CA LYS A 18 17.52 6.98 -13.02
C LYS A 18 17.07 8.32 -12.46
N LYS A 19 17.99 9.01 -11.79
CA LYS A 19 17.82 10.41 -11.44
C LYS A 19 17.80 11.25 -12.72
N ASP A 20 16.78 12.07 -12.89
CA ASP A 20 16.59 12.93 -14.07
C ASP A 20 15.90 14.23 -13.64
N ASP A 21 16.45 15.37 -14.03
CA ASP A 21 15.92 16.69 -13.67
C ASP A 21 14.50 16.95 -14.22
N ARG A 22 14.10 16.25 -15.28
CA ARG A 22 12.71 16.28 -15.78
C ARG A 22 11.69 15.79 -14.75
N TYR A 23 12.13 14.96 -13.82
CA TYR A 23 11.30 14.36 -12.78
C TYR A 23 11.64 14.89 -11.38
N LYS A 24 12.27 16.07 -11.32
CA LYS A 24 12.55 16.77 -10.07
C LYS A 24 11.27 17.41 -9.54
N LEU A 25 10.94 17.16 -8.28
CA LEU A 25 9.83 17.81 -7.60
C LEU A 25 10.15 19.26 -7.27
N GLN A 26 9.14 20.11 -7.34
CA GLN A 26 9.21 21.52 -6.93
C GLN A 26 8.81 21.64 -5.46
N ARG A 27 9.55 22.44 -4.71
CA ARG A 27 9.22 22.74 -3.30
C ARG A 27 8.22 23.89 -3.25
N LEU A 28 7.02 23.64 -2.77
CA LEU A 28 5.94 24.63 -2.65
C LEU A 28 5.92 25.38 -1.30
N GLY A 29 6.77 25.03 -0.35
CA GLY A 29 6.73 25.54 1.03
C GLY A 29 6.03 24.59 1.99
N ASN A 30 6.07 24.89 3.29
CA ASN A 30 5.46 24.07 4.37
C ASN A 30 5.78 22.56 4.31
N GLY A 31 6.93 22.20 3.73
CA GLY A 31 7.33 20.80 3.57
C GLY A 31 6.62 20.06 2.45
N ILE A 32 5.87 20.75 1.59
CA ILE A 32 5.19 20.14 0.43
C ILE A 32 6.12 20.18 -0.78
N TRP A 33 6.14 19.07 -1.49
CA TRP A 33 6.86 18.89 -2.75
C TRP A 33 5.87 18.34 -3.79
N GLU A 34 5.92 18.87 -4.99
CA GLU A 34 4.99 18.55 -6.07
C GLU A 34 5.72 18.36 -7.40
N ILE A 35 5.15 17.51 -8.24
CA ILE A 35 5.51 17.38 -9.64
C ILE A 35 4.24 17.14 -10.45
N ALA A 36 4.10 17.86 -11.56
CA ALA A 36 3.10 17.59 -12.57
C ALA A 36 3.74 16.71 -13.66
N LEU A 37 3.17 15.55 -13.90
CA LEU A 37 3.63 14.61 -14.91
C LEU A 37 2.78 14.73 -16.17
N ALA A 38 3.39 14.48 -17.33
CA ALA A 38 2.64 14.38 -18.57
C ALA A 38 1.62 13.23 -18.50
N GLU A 39 0.46 13.43 -19.11
CA GLU A 39 -0.54 12.37 -19.24
C GLU A 39 0.05 11.15 -19.95
N GLY A 40 -0.22 9.96 -19.43
CA GLY A 40 0.27 8.71 -19.99
C GLY A 40 1.72 8.35 -19.65
N LEU A 41 2.42 9.14 -18.84
CA LEU A 41 3.79 8.79 -18.41
C LEU A 41 3.80 7.59 -17.44
N LEU A 42 2.82 7.53 -16.55
CA LEU A 42 2.68 6.44 -15.59
C LEU A 42 1.49 5.57 -15.96
N HIS A 43 1.72 4.27 -16.07
CA HIS A 43 0.70 3.28 -16.41
C HIS A 43 0.31 2.46 -15.17
N HIS A 44 -0.79 1.73 -15.30
CA HIS A 44 -1.20 0.76 -14.28
C HIS A 44 -0.07 -0.25 -14.03
N GLU A 45 0.22 -0.49 -12.75
CA GLU A 45 1.29 -1.37 -12.24
C GLU A 45 2.73 -0.83 -12.38
N ASP A 46 2.96 0.34 -12.94
CA ASP A 46 4.29 0.96 -12.89
C ASP A 46 4.79 1.11 -11.44
N LEU A 47 6.05 0.79 -11.23
CA LEU A 47 6.72 0.90 -9.94
C LEU A 47 7.48 2.22 -9.83
N PHE A 48 7.45 2.84 -8.66
CA PHE A 48 8.17 4.08 -8.45
C PHE A 48 8.55 4.31 -6.98
N LYS A 49 9.50 5.23 -6.78
CA LYS A 49 9.92 5.75 -5.49
C LYS A 49 10.30 7.22 -5.60
N LEU A 50 10.55 7.84 -4.48
CA LEU A 50 11.18 9.15 -4.38
C LEU A 50 12.66 8.96 -4.04
N LEU A 51 13.57 9.47 -4.87
CA LEU A 51 14.96 9.69 -4.50
C LEU A 51 15.03 11.02 -3.77
N VAL A 52 15.28 10.97 -2.48
CA VAL A 52 15.37 12.15 -1.59
C VAL A 52 16.84 12.45 -1.34
N GLU A 53 17.25 13.67 -1.58
CA GLU A 53 18.58 14.17 -1.30
C GLU A 53 18.56 15.15 -0.13
N TRP A 54 19.52 15.09 0.75
CA TRP A 54 19.74 16.01 1.87
C TRP A 54 21.23 16.29 2.04
N GLU A 55 21.58 17.24 2.90
CA GLU A 55 22.97 17.52 3.20
C GLU A 55 23.69 16.27 3.72
N GLY A 56 24.72 15.83 2.98
CA GLY A 56 25.52 14.66 3.33
C GLY A 56 24.99 13.30 2.86
N GLY A 57 23.87 13.23 2.10
CA GLY A 57 23.39 11.95 1.64
C GLY A 57 22.15 11.96 0.75
N SER A 58 21.75 10.77 0.34
CA SER A 58 20.51 10.53 -0.38
C SER A 58 19.92 9.16 -0.03
N GLY A 59 18.68 8.94 -0.37
CA GLY A 59 18.04 7.63 -0.17
C GLY A 59 16.67 7.55 -0.82
N GLU A 60 16.27 6.33 -1.15
CA GLU A 60 14.97 6.06 -1.72
C GLU A 60 13.89 6.00 -0.65
N ARG A 61 12.73 6.52 -0.95
CA ARG A 61 11.56 6.51 -0.06
C ARG A 61 10.29 6.18 -0.84
N ILE A 62 9.41 5.43 -0.23
CA ILE A 62 8.04 5.25 -0.72
C ILE A 62 7.24 6.48 -0.31
N PRO A 63 6.46 7.10 -1.22
CA PRO A 63 5.60 8.22 -0.88
C PRO A 63 4.59 7.86 0.22
N ALA A 64 4.41 8.71 1.24
CA ALA A 64 3.55 8.45 2.38
C ALA A 64 2.06 8.29 2.04
N TRP A 65 1.61 8.84 0.92
CA TRP A 65 0.21 8.84 0.50
C TRP A 65 -0.10 7.80 -0.60
N ILE A 66 0.83 6.89 -0.85
CA ILE A 66 0.59 5.84 -1.84
C ILE A 66 -0.47 4.85 -1.36
N ARG A 67 -1.29 4.37 -2.28
CA ARG A 67 -2.39 3.43 -1.99
C ARG A 67 -1.99 1.97 -2.14
N ARG A 68 -0.92 1.70 -2.86
CA ARG A 68 -0.45 0.35 -3.13
C ARG A 68 1.07 0.28 -3.04
N VAL A 69 1.54 -0.67 -2.27
CA VAL A 69 2.94 -1.03 -2.11
C VAL A 69 3.08 -2.50 -2.47
N VAL A 70 4.14 -2.84 -3.19
CA VAL A 70 4.45 -4.23 -3.56
C VAL A 70 5.90 -4.54 -3.21
N GLN A 71 6.14 -5.79 -2.86
CA GLN A 71 7.48 -6.29 -2.58
C GLN A 71 7.96 -7.13 -3.77
N ASP A 72 9.17 -6.89 -4.23
CA ASP A 72 9.82 -7.75 -5.20
C ASP A 72 10.19 -9.10 -4.57
N GLU A 73 9.81 -10.19 -5.23
CA GLU A 73 9.96 -11.54 -4.67
C GLU A 73 11.42 -11.97 -4.48
N ASN A 74 12.34 -11.46 -5.30
CA ASN A 74 13.76 -11.84 -5.27
C ASN A 74 14.57 -10.93 -4.34
N THR A 75 14.42 -9.62 -4.51
CA THR A 75 15.22 -8.62 -3.77
C THR A 75 14.63 -8.28 -2.42
N LYS A 76 13.35 -8.60 -2.19
CA LYS A 76 12.56 -8.21 -1.01
C LYS A 76 12.45 -6.69 -0.83
N ILE A 77 12.74 -5.92 -1.86
CA ILE A 77 12.64 -4.46 -1.84
C ILE A 77 11.19 -4.04 -2.11
N PHE A 78 10.68 -3.14 -1.28
CA PHE A 78 9.35 -2.55 -1.47
C PHE A 78 9.40 -1.36 -2.43
N SER A 79 8.36 -1.24 -3.25
CA SER A 79 8.14 -0.10 -4.15
C SER A 79 6.68 0.34 -4.11
N ALA A 80 6.45 1.64 -4.32
CA ALA A 80 5.13 2.14 -4.62
C ALA A 80 4.68 1.65 -6.00
N GLN A 81 3.40 1.33 -6.15
CA GLN A 81 2.83 0.90 -7.42
C GLN A 81 1.68 1.80 -7.83
N VAL A 82 1.66 2.22 -9.09
CA VAL A 82 0.52 2.91 -9.70
C VAL A 82 -0.66 1.96 -9.79
N TRP A 83 -1.78 2.30 -9.12
CA TRP A 83 -2.96 1.47 -9.13
C TRP A 83 -4.13 2.17 -9.81
N ASN A 84 -4.28 1.91 -11.08
CA ASN A 84 -5.36 2.44 -11.91
C ASN A 84 -5.90 1.34 -12.85
N PRO A 85 -6.58 0.30 -12.31
CA PRO A 85 -7.10 -0.80 -13.10
C PRO A 85 -8.25 -0.34 -13.99
N GLU A 86 -8.36 -0.90 -15.20
CA GLU A 86 -9.48 -0.66 -16.13
C GLU A 86 -10.83 -0.94 -15.47
N LYS A 87 -10.88 -1.97 -14.62
CA LYS A 87 -12.08 -2.36 -13.87
C LYS A 87 -11.83 -2.19 -12.38
N PRO A 88 -12.09 -1.01 -11.80
CA PRO A 88 -11.93 -0.78 -10.38
C PRO A 88 -12.86 -1.69 -9.57
N TYR A 89 -12.41 -2.09 -8.38
CA TYR A 89 -13.24 -2.90 -7.48
C TYR A 89 -14.50 -2.14 -7.08
N VAL A 90 -15.65 -2.80 -7.20
CA VAL A 90 -16.94 -2.26 -6.77
C VAL A 90 -17.44 -3.06 -5.58
N PHE A 91 -17.68 -2.38 -4.46
CA PHE A 91 -18.26 -3.01 -3.27
C PHE A 91 -19.66 -3.55 -3.56
N LYS A 92 -19.88 -4.83 -3.30
CA LYS A 92 -21.18 -5.48 -3.47
C LYS A 92 -22.21 -4.99 -2.45
N HIS A 93 -21.78 -4.64 -1.25
CA HIS A 93 -22.62 -4.23 -0.12
C HIS A 93 -22.44 -2.74 0.21
N LYS A 94 -22.90 -1.87 -0.70
CA LYS A 94 -22.72 -0.40 -0.60
C LYS A 94 -23.49 0.25 0.58
N ARG A 95 -24.50 -0.42 1.14
CA ARG A 95 -25.40 0.13 2.17
C ARG A 95 -25.40 -0.73 3.43
N PHE A 96 -24.28 -1.32 3.77
CA PHE A 96 -24.17 -2.07 5.01
C PHE A 96 -24.48 -1.15 6.20
N LYS A 97 -25.45 -1.56 7.03
CA LYS A 97 -25.73 -0.91 8.30
C LYS A 97 -25.31 -1.89 9.40
N PRO A 98 -24.34 -1.55 10.24
CA PRO A 98 -23.92 -2.44 11.31
C PRO A 98 -25.09 -2.63 12.30
N ASN A 99 -25.28 -3.87 12.76
CA ASN A 99 -26.11 -4.13 13.92
C ASN A 99 -25.29 -3.76 15.17
N VAL A 100 -25.72 -2.74 15.89
CA VAL A 100 -24.96 -2.14 17.00
C VAL A 100 -25.22 -2.80 18.36
N SER A 101 -25.92 -3.90 18.41
CA SER A 101 -26.23 -4.59 19.67
C SER A 101 -25.44 -5.87 19.81
N PRO A 102 -25.09 -6.26 21.05
CA PRO A 102 -23.74 -6.02 21.56
C PRO A 102 -22.67 -6.52 20.58
N LEU A 103 -21.55 -5.84 20.46
CA LEU A 103 -20.46 -6.30 19.60
C LEU A 103 -19.75 -7.49 20.24
N LEU A 104 -19.75 -8.61 19.51
CA LEU A 104 -18.92 -9.79 19.78
C LEU A 104 -17.77 -9.77 18.78
N ILE A 105 -16.61 -9.31 19.25
CA ILE A 105 -15.45 -9.03 18.41
C ILE A 105 -14.52 -10.22 18.41
N TYR A 106 -14.12 -10.68 17.21
CA TYR A 106 -13.07 -11.65 17.01
C TYR A 106 -11.83 -10.96 16.41
N GLU A 107 -10.72 -10.99 17.14
CA GLU A 107 -9.45 -10.46 16.66
C GLU A 107 -8.68 -11.55 15.92
N CYS A 108 -8.15 -11.23 14.74
CA CYS A 108 -7.48 -12.20 13.87
C CYS A 108 -6.40 -11.56 13.00
N HIS A 109 -5.45 -12.42 12.58
CA HIS A 109 -4.44 -12.09 11.59
C HIS A 109 -4.65 -12.97 10.35
N ILE A 110 -4.94 -12.37 9.20
CA ILE A 110 -5.33 -13.11 7.98
C ILE A 110 -4.27 -14.12 7.57
N GLY A 111 -3.00 -13.72 7.53
CA GLY A 111 -1.92 -14.59 7.10
C GLY A 111 -1.66 -15.80 8.02
N MET A 112 -2.04 -15.70 9.30
CA MET A 112 -1.83 -16.75 10.29
C MET A 112 -3.11 -17.54 10.62
N ALA A 113 -4.25 -17.16 10.07
CA ALA A 113 -5.54 -17.80 10.36
C ALA A 113 -5.79 -19.06 9.53
N GLN A 114 -4.79 -19.92 9.39
CA GLN A 114 -4.86 -21.18 8.63
C GLN A 114 -3.88 -22.21 9.22
N GLU A 115 -4.04 -23.49 8.86
CA GLU A 115 -3.32 -24.62 9.50
C GLU A 115 -2.05 -25.05 8.73
N GLU A 116 -1.87 -24.57 7.49
CA GLU A 116 -0.71 -24.93 6.68
C GLU A 116 0.51 -24.04 7.04
N GLU A 117 1.73 -24.59 6.92
CA GLU A 117 2.98 -23.85 7.23
C GLU A 117 3.34 -22.82 6.14
N ARG A 118 2.42 -21.89 5.90
CA ARG A 118 2.58 -20.75 4.97
C ARG A 118 1.69 -19.59 5.36
N VAL A 119 1.92 -18.44 4.77
CA VAL A 119 1.04 -17.28 4.93
C VAL A 119 -0.28 -17.54 4.18
N GLY A 120 -1.41 -17.38 4.88
CA GLY A 120 -2.74 -17.46 4.28
C GLY A 120 -3.08 -16.26 3.41
N THR A 121 -3.95 -16.48 2.43
CA THR A 121 -4.42 -15.42 1.54
C THR A 121 -5.73 -14.81 2.03
N TYR A 122 -6.04 -13.57 1.59
CA TYR A 122 -7.32 -12.91 1.87
C TYR A 122 -8.51 -13.71 1.34
N ASN A 123 -8.36 -14.39 0.21
CA ASN A 123 -9.42 -15.23 -0.36
C ASN A 123 -9.68 -16.45 0.50
N GLU A 124 -8.65 -17.14 0.96
CA GLU A 124 -8.80 -18.29 1.88
C GLU A 124 -9.44 -17.89 3.18
N PHE A 125 -9.03 -16.75 3.76
CA PHE A 125 -9.64 -16.22 4.97
C PHE A 125 -11.14 -15.96 4.76
N ARG A 126 -11.51 -15.27 3.67
CA ARG A 126 -12.90 -14.99 3.32
C ARG A 126 -13.74 -16.25 3.14
N GLU A 127 -13.18 -17.28 2.51
CA GLU A 127 -13.93 -18.47 2.10
C GLU A 127 -13.96 -19.57 3.18
N LYS A 128 -12.90 -19.71 3.95
CA LYS A 128 -12.74 -20.80 4.91
C LYS A 128 -12.86 -20.36 6.36
N ILE A 129 -12.34 -19.20 6.72
CA ILE A 129 -12.21 -18.76 8.11
C ILE A 129 -13.37 -17.86 8.53
N LEU A 130 -13.67 -16.86 7.72
CA LEU A 130 -14.73 -15.90 8.06
C LEU A 130 -16.11 -16.54 8.31
N PRO A 131 -16.56 -17.54 7.52
CA PRO A 131 -17.82 -18.25 7.84
C PRO A 131 -17.80 -18.95 9.22
N ARG A 132 -16.70 -19.57 9.59
CA ARG A 132 -16.54 -20.25 10.90
C ARG A 132 -16.62 -19.26 12.06
N ILE A 133 -16.02 -18.07 11.90
CA ILE A 133 -16.11 -17.00 12.92
C ILE A 133 -17.57 -16.56 13.07
N ALA A 134 -18.29 -16.38 11.96
CA ALA A 134 -19.70 -16.01 11.97
C ALA A 134 -20.59 -17.10 12.59
N GLU A 135 -20.36 -18.38 12.27
CA GLU A 135 -21.06 -19.55 12.86
C GLU A 135 -20.83 -19.65 14.38
N ALA A 136 -19.65 -19.24 14.86
CA ALA A 136 -19.34 -19.17 16.29
C ALA A 136 -20.05 -18.00 17.01
N GLY A 137 -20.83 -17.19 16.29
CA GLY A 137 -21.67 -16.12 16.85
C GLY A 137 -21.01 -14.75 16.91
N TYR A 138 -19.79 -14.59 16.42
CA TYR A 138 -19.13 -13.28 16.34
C TYR A 138 -19.77 -12.43 15.22
N ASN A 139 -19.98 -11.15 15.49
CA ASN A 139 -20.61 -10.22 14.55
C ASN A 139 -19.72 -9.06 14.14
N CYS A 140 -18.49 -9.06 14.63
CA CYS A 140 -17.45 -8.10 14.28
C CYS A 140 -16.08 -8.79 14.23
N ILE A 141 -15.25 -8.42 13.28
CA ILE A 141 -13.84 -8.85 13.26
C ILE A 141 -12.92 -7.65 13.38
N GLN A 142 -11.86 -7.79 14.16
CA GLN A 142 -10.74 -6.86 14.24
C GLN A 142 -9.55 -7.51 13.54
N ILE A 143 -9.16 -6.98 12.38
CA ILE A 143 -8.08 -7.54 11.58
C ILE A 143 -6.77 -6.85 11.95
N MET A 144 -5.80 -7.64 12.43
CA MET A 144 -4.43 -7.19 12.68
C MET A 144 -3.64 -7.17 11.38
N ALA A 145 -2.69 -6.21 11.27
CA ALA A 145 -1.70 -6.13 10.20
C ALA A 145 -2.30 -6.31 8.79
N ILE A 146 -3.47 -5.69 8.53
CA ILE A 146 -4.15 -5.79 7.23
C ILE A 146 -3.36 -5.13 6.09
N GLN A 147 -2.52 -4.16 6.42
CA GLN A 147 -1.66 -3.49 5.44
C GLN A 147 -0.43 -4.33 5.13
N GLU A 148 0.12 -4.16 3.92
CA GLU A 148 1.36 -4.82 3.53
C GLU A 148 2.50 -4.50 4.50
N HIS A 149 3.23 -5.53 4.93
CA HIS A 149 4.34 -5.43 5.88
C HIS A 149 5.37 -6.55 5.61
N PRO A 150 6.65 -6.35 6.00
CA PRO A 150 7.74 -7.27 5.65
C PRO A 150 7.86 -8.50 6.57
N TYR A 151 7.03 -8.61 7.60
CA TYR A 151 7.15 -9.67 8.61
C TYR A 151 5.99 -10.64 8.54
N TYR A 152 6.31 -11.90 8.28
CA TYR A 152 5.41 -13.05 8.35
C TYR A 152 6.09 -14.17 9.13
#